data_4a3513694e638141faf7b9611546d670
#
_entry.id   4a3513694e638141faf7b9611546d670
#
_cell.length_a   1.000
_cell.length_b   1.000
_cell.length_c   1.000
_cell.angle_alpha   90.00
_cell.angle_beta   90.00
_cell.angle_gamma   90.00
#
_symmetry.space_group_name_H-M   'P 1'
#
loop_
_entity.id
_entity.type
_entity.pdbx_description
1 polymer ?
#
loop_
_entity_poly.entity_id
_entity_poly.type
_entity_poly.pdbx_seq_one_letter_code
_entity_poly.pdbx_strand_id
1 'polypeptide(L)'
;CRKVRGLDGGIRRMVGAFETDVEMTRKCQAIGYAHAECLRDSILAKAGDRFRGHVFHYSRVHRNDEAGHAYLLDRDKGMDGHLDGFVRDRALASYLHVHLGSDLRLAFNWACACLGERCAIDR
;
A
#
# COMPACT_ATOMS: atom_id res chain seq x y z
N CYS A 1 3.77 3.10 -9.65
CA CYS A 1 5.14 2.83 -10.10
C CYS A 1 5.45 3.59 -11.39
N ARG A 2 6.73 3.72 -11.76
CA ARG A 2 7.19 4.36 -13.00
C ARG A 2 7.01 3.44 -14.20
N LYS A 3 7.27 2.17 -14.03
CA LYS A 3 7.16 1.17 -15.09
C LYS A 3 6.90 -0.22 -14.54
N VAL A 4 6.30 -1.05 -15.40
CA VAL A 4 6.05 -2.47 -15.13
C VAL A 4 6.74 -3.30 -16.19
N ARG A 5 7.49 -4.32 -15.76
CA ARG A 5 7.99 -5.39 -16.62
C ARG A 5 6.93 -6.50 -16.67
N GLY A 6 6.42 -6.78 -17.86
CA GLY A 6 5.48 -7.87 -18.10
C GLY A 6 6.14 -9.26 -18.13
N LEU A 7 5.33 -10.30 -18.14
CA LEU A 7 5.79 -11.70 -18.28
C LEU A 7 6.44 -11.99 -19.63
N ASP A 8 6.13 -11.18 -20.63
CA ASP A 8 6.73 -11.18 -21.98
C ASP A 8 8.10 -10.49 -22.02
N GLY A 9 8.58 -9.98 -20.89
CA GLY A 9 9.80 -9.18 -20.76
C GLY A 9 9.63 -7.72 -21.21
N GLY A 10 8.48 -7.36 -21.78
CA GLY A 10 8.18 -6.01 -22.24
C GLY A 10 8.06 -5.04 -21.07
N ILE A 11 8.61 -3.83 -21.26
CA ILE A 11 8.55 -2.74 -20.26
C ILE A 11 7.48 -1.74 -20.70
N ARG A 12 6.55 -1.46 -19.79
CA ARG A 12 5.48 -0.50 -20.01
C ARG A 12 5.60 0.66 -19.00
N ARG A 13 5.55 1.88 -19.52
CA ARG A 13 5.52 3.09 -18.69
C ARG A 13 4.19 3.21 -17.98
N MET A 14 4.24 3.64 -16.72
CA MET A 14 3.09 3.88 -15.85
C MET A 14 3.06 5.33 -15.40
N VAL A 15 2.08 5.70 -14.58
CA VAL A 15 1.84 7.09 -14.10
C VAL A 15 3.05 7.68 -13.37
N GLY A 16 3.85 6.86 -12.66
CA GLY A 16 5.04 7.35 -11.98
C GLY A 16 4.78 8.11 -10.69
N ALA A 17 3.61 7.92 -10.06
CA ALA A 17 3.31 8.57 -8.78
C ALA A 17 4.29 8.17 -7.66
N PHE A 18 4.89 6.99 -7.76
CA PHE A 18 5.93 6.50 -6.84
C PHE A 18 7.18 6.09 -7.60
N GLU A 19 8.34 6.36 -7.01
CA GLU A 19 9.66 6.11 -7.57
C GLU A 19 10.05 4.62 -7.52
N THR A 20 9.15 3.77 -7.97
CA THR A 20 9.30 2.31 -7.96
C THR A 20 9.16 1.72 -9.35
N ASP A 21 9.82 0.59 -9.59
CA ASP A 21 9.59 -0.26 -10.75
C ASP A 21 9.05 -1.61 -10.27
N VAL A 22 8.10 -2.18 -11.02
CA VAL A 22 7.42 -3.42 -10.68
C VAL A 22 7.68 -4.46 -11.76
N GLU A 23 7.83 -5.72 -11.34
CA GLU A 23 7.96 -6.87 -12.23
C GLU A 23 6.80 -7.84 -11.99
N MET A 24 6.15 -8.28 -13.08
CA MET A 24 5.14 -9.34 -13.03
C MET A 24 5.81 -10.70 -12.89
N THR A 25 5.20 -11.59 -12.11
CA THR A 25 5.71 -12.94 -11.86
C THR A 25 4.66 -14.00 -12.22
N ARG A 26 5.10 -15.17 -12.69
CA ARG A 26 4.21 -16.31 -12.96
C ARG A 26 3.71 -16.96 -11.67
N LYS A 27 4.49 -16.87 -10.60
CA LYS A 27 4.18 -17.45 -9.29
C LYS A 27 3.56 -16.40 -8.39
N CYS A 28 2.50 -16.77 -7.66
CA CYS A 28 1.94 -15.92 -6.60
C CYS A 28 3.02 -15.59 -5.58
N GLN A 29 3.20 -14.32 -5.28
CA GLN A 29 4.22 -13.85 -4.34
C GLN A 29 3.70 -13.85 -2.91
N ALA A 30 2.46 -13.44 -2.72
CA ALA A 30 1.82 -13.46 -1.42
C ALA A 30 0.31 -13.67 -1.56
N ILE A 31 -0.29 -14.36 -0.59
CA ILE A 31 -1.73 -14.54 -0.46
C ILE A 31 -2.12 -14.69 1.02
N GLY A 32 -3.22 -14.07 1.42
CA GLY A 32 -3.88 -14.23 2.71
C GLY A 32 -4.04 -12.94 3.49
N TYR A 33 -4.58 -13.06 4.70
CA TYR A 33 -4.77 -11.94 5.59
C TYR A 33 -3.48 -11.56 6.31
N ALA A 34 -3.34 -10.26 6.59
CA ALA A 34 -2.29 -9.70 7.43
C ALA A 34 -2.85 -8.55 8.27
N HIS A 35 -2.29 -8.33 9.44
CA HIS A 35 -2.52 -7.13 10.23
C HIS A 35 -1.39 -6.13 9.92
N ALA A 36 -1.78 -4.89 9.71
CA ALA A 36 -0.87 -3.80 9.45
C ALA A 36 -0.84 -2.84 10.64
N GLU A 37 0.35 -2.39 10.98
CA GLU A 37 0.58 -1.22 11.80
C GLU A 37 1.07 -0.08 10.90
N CYS A 38 0.43 1.09 11.00
CA CYS A 38 0.82 2.27 10.22
C CYS A 38 2.13 2.84 10.77
N LEU A 39 3.12 2.93 9.89
CA LEU A 39 4.41 3.56 10.21
C LEU A 39 4.39 5.08 9.96
N ARG A 40 3.42 5.55 9.18
CA ARG A 40 3.28 6.94 8.75
C ARG A 40 1.81 7.33 8.65
N ASP A 41 1.55 8.63 8.78
CA ASP A 41 0.25 9.21 8.44
C ASP A 41 -0.02 9.04 6.94
N SER A 42 -1.26 8.72 6.62
CA SER A 42 -1.77 8.59 5.26
C SER A 42 -3.19 9.13 5.13
N ILE A 43 -3.75 9.06 3.94
CA ILE A 43 -5.17 9.39 3.71
C ILE A 43 -6.14 8.43 4.40
N LEU A 44 -5.69 7.25 4.83
CA LEU A 44 -6.54 6.24 5.48
C LEU A 44 -6.39 6.23 6.99
N ALA A 45 -5.18 6.42 7.52
CA ALA A 45 -4.88 6.16 8.92
C ALA A 45 -3.68 6.96 9.40
N LYS A 46 -3.51 7.07 10.71
CA LYS A 46 -2.38 7.72 11.38
C LYS A 46 -1.31 6.70 11.76
N ALA A 47 -0.08 7.19 11.95
CA ALA A 47 1.00 6.40 12.50
C ALA A 47 0.57 5.76 13.85
N GLY A 48 0.83 4.47 14.01
CA GLY A 48 0.40 3.66 15.16
C GLY A 48 -1.00 3.05 15.06
N ASP A 49 -1.83 3.46 14.11
CA ASP A 49 -3.12 2.80 13.86
C ASP A 49 -2.89 1.38 13.34
N ARG A 50 -3.84 0.47 13.70
CA ARG A 50 -3.80 -0.92 13.28
C ARG A 50 -5.10 -1.33 12.62
N PHE A 51 -4.98 -2.11 11.55
CA PHE A 51 -6.12 -2.69 10.84
C PHE A 51 -5.74 -3.98 10.13
N ARG A 52 -6.73 -4.70 9.62
CA ARG A 52 -6.54 -5.94 8.86
C ARG A 52 -6.83 -5.71 7.39
N GLY A 53 -6.02 -6.32 6.53
CA GLY A 53 -6.24 -6.38 5.09
C GLY A 53 -5.96 -7.76 4.52
N HIS A 54 -6.08 -7.86 3.21
CA HIS A 54 -5.79 -9.06 2.44
C HIS A 54 -4.71 -8.77 1.41
N VAL A 55 -3.75 -9.67 1.28
CA VAL A 55 -2.68 -9.58 0.27
C VAL A 55 -2.89 -10.65 -0.77
N PHE A 56 -2.85 -10.28 -2.06
CA PHE A 56 -2.87 -11.21 -3.17
C PHE A 56 -2.25 -10.57 -4.41
N HIS A 57 -1.01 -10.98 -4.76
CA HIS A 57 -0.35 -10.42 -5.92
C HIS A 57 0.61 -11.38 -6.62
N TYR A 58 0.76 -11.16 -7.93
CA TYR A 58 1.69 -11.83 -8.85
C TYR A 58 2.76 -10.87 -9.37
N SER A 59 3.17 -9.94 -8.52
CA SER A 59 4.21 -8.98 -8.87
C SER A 59 5.12 -8.74 -7.67
N ARG A 60 6.28 -8.17 -7.92
CA ARG A 60 7.18 -7.70 -6.88
C ARG A 60 7.72 -6.33 -7.23
N VAL A 61 8.02 -5.53 -6.25
CA VAL A 61 8.77 -4.30 -6.42
C VAL A 61 10.21 -4.68 -6.75
N HIS A 62 10.65 -4.29 -7.94
CA HIS A 62 11.99 -4.61 -8.44
C HIS A 62 12.99 -3.52 -8.06
N ARG A 63 12.56 -2.26 -8.13
CA ARG A 63 13.34 -1.11 -7.74
C ARG A 63 12.48 -0.20 -6.89
N ASN A 64 13.06 0.25 -5.78
CA ASN A 64 12.41 1.15 -4.85
C ASN A 64 13.36 2.28 -4.46
N ASP A 65 13.04 3.49 -4.90
CA ASP A 65 13.73 4.73 -4.53
C ASP A 65 12.89 5.56 -3.54
N GLU A 66 11.78 5.00 -3.01
CA GLU A 66 10.91 5.66 -2.03
C GLU A 66 11.52 5.66 -0.63
N ALA A 67 11.31 6.75 0.08
CA ALA A 67 11.81 6.93 1.44
C ALA A 67 10.85 6.30 2.47
N GLY A 68 11.05 5.02 2.77
CA GLY A 68 10.36 4.29 3.82
C GLY A 68 8.97 3.80 3.44
N HIS A 69 8.44 2.89 4.25
CA HIS A 69 7.19 2.20 4.02
C HIS A 69 6.04 2.79 4.83
N ALA A 70 4.80 2.53 4.36
CA ALA A 70 3.56 2.95 5.02
C ALA A 70 3.19 2.04 6.18
N TYR A 71 3.45 0.74 6.05
CA TYR A 71 2.97 -0.31 6.94
C TYR A 71 4.05 -1.29 7.36
N LEU A 72 3.95 -1.76 8.60
CA LEU A 72 4.57 -2.99 9.09
C LEU A 72 3.49 -4.06 9.19
N LEU A 73 3.68 -5.19 8.50
CA LEU A 73 2.76 -6.33 8.52
C LEU A 73 3.21 -7.37 9.56
N ASP A 74 2.25 -8.03 10.20
CA ASP A 74 2.50 -9.14 11.14
C ASP A 74 3.04 -10.40 10.44
N ARG A 75 3.01 -10.44 9.10
CA ARG A 75 3.47 -11.55 8.26
C ARG A 75 4.39 -11.06 7.15
N ASP A 76 5.28 -11.94 6.72
CA ASP A 76 6.19 -11.72 5.57
C ASP A 76 5.40 -11.79 4.24
N LYS A 77 4.61 -10.75 3.97
CA LYS A 77 3.71 -10.62 2.81
C LYS A 77 3.74 -9.23 2.18
N GLY A 78 4.60 -8.37 2.66
CA GLY A 78 4.75 -7.01 2.18
C GLY A 78 5.54 -6.91 0.87
N MET A 79 5.82 -5.69 0.48
CA MET A 79 6.67 -5.37 -0.68
C MET A 79 8.13 -5.74 -0.43
N ASP A 80 8.57 -5.64 0.83
CA ASP A 80 9.90 -5.99 1.30
C ASP A 80 9.77 -6.69 2.68
N GLY A 81 9.63 -8.01 2.65
CA GLY A 81 9.39 -8.80 3.85
C GLY A 81 8.10 -8.37 4.56
N HIS A 82 8.24 -7.86 5.77
CA HIS A 82 7.13 -7.32 6.58
C HIS A 82 6.75 -5.88 6.22
N LEU A 83 7.54 -5.19 5.42
CA LEU A 83 7.30 -3.79 5.07
C LEU A 83 6.44 -3.69 3.81
N ASP A 84 5.41 -2.83 3.85
CA ASP A 84 4.50 -2.64 2.74
C ASP A 84 4.07 -1.16 2.60
N GLY A 85 3.66 -0.83 1.38
CA GLY A 85 3.08 0.44 1.02
C GLY A 85 4.05 1.63 1.00
N PHE A 86 3.63 2.65 0.28
CA PHE A 86 4.32 3.94 0.19
C PHE A 86 3.30 5.06 0.32
N VAL A 87 3.69 6.14 0.97
CA VAL A 87 2.92 7.37 1.09
C VAL A 87 3.71 8.52 0.47
N ARG A 88 3.07 9.27 -0.42
CA ARG A 88 3.58 10.52 -0.98
C ARG A 88 2.43 11.51 -1.10
N ASP A 89 2.52 12.64 -0.40
CA ASP A 89 1.46 13.65 -0.37
C ASP A 89 0.09 13.03 0.01
N ARG A 90 -0.86 13.07 -0.90
CA ARG A 90 -2.21 12.49 -0.74
C ARG A 90 -2.38 11.17 -1.49
N ALA A 91 -1.30 10.49 -1.83
CA ALA A 91 -1.31 9.20 -2.48
C ALA A 91 -0.78 8.12 -1.54
N LEU A 92 -1.46 6.97 -1.55
CA LEU A 92 -1.07 5.76 -0.85
C LEU A 92 -1.10 4.61 -1.85
N ALA A 93 -0.06 3.81 -1.89
CA ALA A 93 0.00 2.58 -2.66
C ALA A 93 0.44 1.43 -1.75
N SER A 94 -0.19 0.26 -1.86
CA SER A 94 0.22 -0.93 -1.10
C SER A 94 -0.20 -2.21 -1.82
N TYR A 95 0.42 -3.32 -1.46
CA TYR A 95 -0.08 -4.66 -1.78
C TYR A 95 -1.17 -5.12 -0.80
N LEU A 96 -1.23 -4.54 0.37
CA LEU A 96 -2.30 -4.81 1.33
C LEU A 96 -3.61 -4.17 0.84
N HIS A 97 -4.59 -4.99 0.48
CA HIS A 97 -5.93 -4.56 0.10
C HIS A 97 -6.76 -4.33 1.36
N VAL A 98 -7.21 -3.11 1.53
CA VAL A 98 -8.05 -2.71 2.67
C VAL A 98 -9.51 -2.72 2.25
N HIS A 99 -10.33 -3.46 2.97
CA HIS A 99 -11.78 -3.40 2.81
C HIS A 99 -12.34 -2.32 3.74
N LEU A 100 -12.77 -1.19 3.19
CA LEU A 100 -13.21 -0.02 3.97
C LEU A 100 -14.37 -0.32 4.92
N GLY A 101 -15.20 -1.32 4.61
CA GLY A 101 -16.27 -1.78 5.51
C GLY A 101 -15.78 -2.60 6.72
N SER A 102 -14.50 -3.00 6.76
CA SER A 102 -13.94 -3.73 7.92
C SER A 102 -13.55 -2.80 9.08
N ASP A 103 -13.32 -1.53 8.78
CA ASP A 103 -13.03 -0.48 9.75
C ASP A 103 -13.55 0.86 9.20
N LEU A 104 -14.65 1.32 9.74
CA LEU A 104 -15.33 2.54 9.30
C LEU A 104 -14.48 3.80 9.48
N ARG A 105 -13.49 3.79 10.39
CA ARG A 105 -12.54 4.91 10.54
C ARG A 105 -11.74 5.13 9.26
N LEU A 106 -11.31 4.05 8.59
CA LEU A 106 -10.56 4.14 7.33
C LEU A 106 -11.43 4.73 6.21
N ALA A 107 -12.70 4.29 6.13
CA ALA A 107 -13.66 4.83 5.17
C ALA A 107 -13.91 6.32 5.40
N PHE A 108 -14.10 6.72 6.65
CA PHE A 108 -14.31 8.11 7.04
C PHE A 108 -13.09 8.98 6.70
N ASN A 109 -11.89 8.55 7.10
CA ASN A 109 -10.66 9.27 6.80
C ASN A 109 -10.46 9.46 5.29
N TRP A 110 -10.75 8.41 4.50
CA TRP A 110 -10.68 8.50 3.05
C TRP A 110 -11.69 9.50 2.48
N ALA A 111 -12.94 9.48 2.96
CA ALA A 111 -13.97 10.43 2.54
C ALA A 111 -13.55 11.89 2.85
N CYS A 112 -13.06 12.13 4.06
CA CYS A 112 -12.54 13.44 4.46
C CYS A 112 -11.36 13.89 3.60
N ALA A 113 -10.45 12.98 3.28
CA ALA A 113 -9.36 13.27 2.37
C ALA A 113 -9.88 13.68 0.99
N CYS A 114 -10.94 13.06 0.48
CA CYS A 114 -11.56 13.43 -0.80
C CYS A 114 -12.17 14.83 -0.76
N LEU A 115 -12.78 15.22 0.36
CA LEU A 115 -13.40 16.54 0.55
C LEU A 115 -12.37 17.66 0.80
N GLY A 116 -11.11 17.33 1.01
CA GLY A 116 -10.08 18.30 1.37
C GLY A 116 -10.10 18.70 2.85
N GLU A 117 -10.88 18.03 3.67
CA GLU A 117 -11.05 18.28 5.09
C GLU A 117 -10.06 17.47 5.94
N ARG A 118 -9.61 18.07 7.04
CA ARG A 118 -8.95 17.32 8.12
C ARG A 118 -10.01 16.91 9.11
N CYS A 119 -10.52 15.70 8.96
CA CYS A 119 -11.43 15.17 9.94
C CYS A 119 -10.65 14.57 11.11
N ALA A 120 -10.90 15.06 12.32
CA ALA A 120 -10.52 14.38 13.55
C ALA A 120 -11.74 13.57 14.00
N ILE A 121 -11.62 12.24 13.98
CA ILE A 121 -12.46 11.43 14.86
C ILE A 121 -11.68 11.42 16.17
N ASP A 122 -12.21 12.08 17.21
CA ASP A 122 -11.71 11.93 18.57
C ASP A 122 -11.74 10.43 18.93
N ARG A 123 -10.63 9.96 19.46
CA ARG A 123 -10.44 8.56 19.87
C ARG A 123 -11.24 8.21 21.11
#